data_961a8197b0bb904b8e47715791323098
#
_entry.id   961a8197b0bb904b8e47715791323098
#
_cell.length_a   1.000
_cell.length_b   1.000
_cell.length_c   1.000
_cell.angle_alpha   90.00
_cell.angle_beta   90.00
_cell.angle_gamma   90.00
#
_symmetry.space_group_name_H-M   'P 1'
#
loop_
_entity.id
_entity.type
_entity.pdbx_description
1 polymer ?
#
loop_
_entity_poly.entity_id
_entity_poly.type
_entity_poly.pdbx_seq_one_letter_code
_entity_poly.pdbx_strand_id
1 'polypeptide(L)'
;MGANYKNRLIKKASQSICKFRVAALGFNSEGVCVASASNRPRFSHKGGGWHAEESLFVIARRKGIVKILICRIGTGSNLRPIDPCERCSKIAEKMGIRIETIME
;
A
#
# COMPACT_ATOMS: atom_id res chain seq x y z
N MET A 1 -12.49 14.76 -1.39
CA MET A 1 -12.08 13.47 -1.98
C MET A 1 -10.97 12.80 -1.21
N GLY A 2 -9.93 13.54 -0.77
CA GLY A 2 -8.82 12.97 -0.03
C GLY A 2 -9.21 12.31 1.28
N ALA A 3 -10.18 12.86 2.00
CA ALA A 3 -10.64 12.32 3.27
C ALA A 3 -11.21 10.89 3.14
N ASN A 4 -11.90 10.60 2.04
CA ASN A 4 -12.47 9.28 1.81
C ASN A 4 -11.39 8.21 1.61
N TYR A 5 -10.32 8.57 0.90
CA TYR A 5 -9.22 7.63 0.68
C TYR A 5 -8.43 7.36 1.96
N LYS A 6 -8.24 8.38 2.80
CA LYS A 6 -7.59 8.22 4.09
C LYS A 6 -8.34 7.20 4.94
N ASN A 7 -9.66 7.33 5.05
CA ASN A 7 -10.48 6.40 5.83
C ASN A 7 -10.44 5.00 5.25
N ARG A 8 -10.49 4.87 3.92
CA ARG A 8 -10.40 3.56 3.26
C ARG A 8 -9.06 2.89 3.52
N LEU A 9 -7.97 3.66 3.49
CA LEU A 9 -6.63 3.14 3.78
C LEU A 9 -6.53 2.66 5.21
N ILE A 10 -7.01 3.44 6.18
CA ILE A 10 -6.99 3.05 7.59
C ILE A 10 -7.79 1.77 7.81
N LYS A 11 -8.98 1.69 7.23
CA LYS A 11 -9.81 0.49 7.33
C LYS A 11 -9.12 -0.72 6.73
N LYS A 12 -8.49 -0.56 5.56
CA LYS A 12 -7.77 -1.65 4.91
C LYS A 12 -6.55 -2.08 5.71
N ALA A 13 -5.79 -1.13 6.26
CA ALA A 13 -4.64 -1.45 7.10
C ALA A 13 -5.06 -2.21 8.36
N SER A 14 -6.22 -1.89 8.92
CA SER A 14 -6.77 -2.58 10.10
C SER A 14 -7.01 -4.06 9.85
N GLN A 15 -7.15 -4.48 8.61
CA GLN A 15 -7.34 -5.89 8.24
C GLN A 15 -6.04 -6.69 8.26
N SER A 16 -4.89 -6.02 8.35
CA SER A 16 -3.60 -6.72 8.42
C SER A 16 -3.41 -7.36 9.78
N ILE A 17 -2.87 -8.58 9.79
CA ILE A 17 -2.50 -9.28 11.03
C ILE A 17 -1.00 -9.13 11.33
N CYS A 18 -0.29 -8.34 10.55
CA CYS A 18 1.12 -8.07 10.77
C CYS A 18 1.33 -7.13 11.97
N LYS A 19 2.54 -7.18 12.56
CA LYS A 19 2.92 -6.27 13.63
C LYS A 19 2.84 -4.80 13.18
N PHE A 20 3.29 -4.52 11.96
CA PHE A 20 3.16 -3.22 11.33
C PHE A 20 2.04 -3.33 10.29
N ARG A 21 0.98 -2.56 10.48
CA ARG A 21 -0.21 -2.62 9.62
C ARG A 21 -0.11 -1.55 8.55
N VAL A 22 -0.01 -2.00 7.31
CA VAL A 22 0.18 -1.12 6.14
C VAL A 22 -0.90 -1.43 5.13
N ALA A 23 -1.40 -0.41 4.48
CA ALA A 23 -2.35 -0.56 3.38
C ALA A 23 -1.92 0.27 2.19
N ALA A 24 -2.36 -0.15 1.01
CA ALA A 24 -2.10 0.54 -0.23
C ALA A 24 -3.37 0.57 -1.08
N LEU A 25 -3.59 1.69 -1.76
CA LEU A 25 -4.63 1.83 -2.78
C LEU A 25 -3.97 2.11 -4.11
N GLY A 26 -4.40 1.41 -5.16
CA GLY A 26 -3.90 1.60 -6.51
C GLY A 26 -4.87 2.41 -7.36
N PHE A 27 -4.36 3.38 -8.09
CA PHE A 27 -5.16 4.27 -8.94
C PHE A 27 -4.71 4.16 -10.39
N ASN A 28 -5.68 4.21 -11.30
CA ASN A 28 -5.39 4.26 -12.73
C ASN A 28 -5.10 5.69 -13.18
N SER A 29 -4.83 5.86 -14.50
CA SER A 29 -4.51 7.17 -15.07
C SER A 29 -5.68 8.16 -15.00
N GLU A 30 -6.89 7.69 -14.78
CA GLU A 30 -8.07 8.54 -14.61
C GLU A 30 -8.29 8.95 -13.16
N GLY A 31 -7.42 8.51 -12.25
CA GLY A 31 -7.54 8.81 -10.83
C GLY A 31 -8.55 7.95 -10.09
N VAL A 32 -9.01 6.86 -10.71
CA VAL A 32 -9.97 5.94 -10.09
C VAL A 32 -9.22 4.89 -9.29
N CYS A 33 -9.66 4.64 -8.06
CA CYS A 33 -9.12 3.57 -7.22
C CYS A 33 -9.61 2.23 -7.75
N VAL A 34 -8.70 1.42 -8.28
CA VAL A 34 -9.03 0.14 -8.91
C VAL A 34 -8.60 -1.08 -8.11
N ALA A 35 -7.85 -0.88 -7.04
CA ALA A 35 -7.39 -2.00 -6.21
C ALA A 35 -6.98 -1.52 -4.82
N SER A 36 -7.01 -2.43 -3.85
CA SER A 36 -6.52 -2.17 -2.50
C SER A 36 -5.85 -3.42 -1.95
N ALA A 37 -4.90 -3.23 -1.05
CA ALA A 37 -4.19 -4.33 -0.40
C ALA A 37 -3.71 -3.93 0.98
N SER A 38 -3.52 -4.92 1.84
CA SER A 38 -2.83 -4.74 3.11
C SER A 38 -1.63 -5.69 3.14
N ASN A 39 -0.62 -5.36 3.97
CA ASN A 39 0.52 -6.25 4.11
C ASN A 39 0.10 -7.56 4.79
N ARG A 40 0.80 -8.65 4.48
CA ARG A 40 0.50 -9.99 4.97
C ARG A 40 1.76 -10.64 5.51
N PRO A 41 1.64 -11.51 6.52
CA PRO A 41 2.79 -12.30 6.94
C PRO A 41 3.18 -13.27 5.81
N ARG A 42 4.48 -13.50 5.68
CA ARG A 42 5.01 -14.48 4.74
C ARG A 42 5.39 -15.72 5.54
N PHE A 43 4.84 -16.86 5.18
CA PHE A 43 5.17 -18.12 5.81
C PHE A 43 6.52 -18.64 5.25
N SER A 44 7.60 -18.06 5.74
CA SER A 44 8.93 -18.39 5.26
C SER A 44 9.91 -18.31 6.43
N HIS A 45 10.92 -19.18 6.42
CA HIS A 45 11.95 -19.22 7.45
C HIS A 45 12.80 -17.95 7.48
N LYS A 46 12.83 -17.20 6.40
CA LYS A 46 13.61 -15.97 6.32
C LYS A 46 12.91 -14.76 6.92
N GLY A 47 11.66 -14.94 7.37
CA GLY A 47 10.89 -13.84 7.90
C GLY A 47 10.45 -12.84 6.84
N GLY A 48 10.01 -11.68 7.29
CA GLY A 48 9.44 -10.66 6.41
C GLY A 48 8.02 -11.00 5.98
N GLY A 49 7.32 -10.03 5.41
CA GLY A 49 5.95 -10.20 4.94
C GLY A 49 5.80 -9.73 3.51
N TRP A 50 4.62 -9.95 2.96
CA TRP A 50 4.22 -9.31 1.71
C TRP A 50 3.90 -7.86 2.01
N HIS A 51 4.59 -6.96 1.34
CA HIS A 51 4.25 -5.55 1.42
C HIS A 51 2.95 -5.29 0.69
N ALA A 52 2.17 -4.33 1.17
CA ALA A 52 0.91 -3.98 0.51
C ALA A 52 1.13 -3.59 -0.96
N GLU A 53 2.21 -2.85 -1.24
CA GLU A 53 2.55 -2.43 -2.60
C GLU A 53 2.83 -3.63 -3.51
N GLU A 54 3.46 -4.69 -3.00
CA GLU A 54 3.80 -5.87 -3.80
C GLU A 54 2.55 -6.53 -4.39
N SER A 55 1.47 -6.59 -3.61
CA SER A 55 0.20 -7.14 -4.09
C SER A 55 -0.36 -6.31 -5.25
N LEU A 56 -0.17 -5.00 -5.22
CA LEU A 56 -0.64 -4.12 -6.29
C LEU A 56 0.25 -4.20 -7.52
N PHE A 57 1.56 -4.39 -7.35
CA PHE A 57 2.46 -4.55 -8.49
C PHE A 57 2.10 -5.77 -9.36
N VAL A 58 1.65 -6.85 -8.72
CA VAL A 58 1.27 -8.09 -9.43
C VAL A 58 0.12 -7.82 -10.41
N ILE A 59 -0.80 -6.95 -10.07
CA ILE A 59 -1.98 -6.68 -10.89
C ILE A 59 -1.92 -5.33 -11.61
N ALA A 60 -0.82 -4.61 -11.46
CA ALA A 60 -0.72 -3.22 -11.93
C ALA A 60 -0.97 -3.08 -13.43
N ARG A 61 -0.38 -3.96 -14.25
CA ARG A 61 -0.58 -3.89 -15.70
C ARG A 61 -2.03 -4.16 -16.09
N ARG A 62 -2.62 -5.17 -15.49
CA ARG A 62 -4.01 -5.56 -15.78
C ARG A 62 -4.99 -4.47 -15.37
N LYS A 63 -4.72 -3.80 -14.25
CA LYS A 63 -5.61 -2.76 -13.72
C LYS A 63 -5.24 -1.35 -14.17
N GLY A 64 -4.13 -1.20 -14.87
CA GLY A 64 -3.68 0.11 -15.31
C GLY A 64 -3.24 1.03 -14.19
N ILE A 65 -2.67 0.47 -13.11
CA ILE A 65 -2.24 1.25 -11.95
C ILE A 65 -1.04 2.10 -12.31
N VAL A 66 -1.13 3.41 -12.06
CA VAL A 66 -0.04 4.37 -12.29
C VAL A 66 0.36 5.09 -11.00
N LYS A 67 -0.44 4.97 -9.94
CA LYS A 67 -0.17 5.60 -8.65
C LYS A 67 -0.61 4.67 -7.53
N ILE A 68 0.19 4.59 -6.48
CA ILE A 68 -0.13 3.83 -5.27
C ILE A 68 -0.06 4.78 -4.09
N LEU A 69 -1.10 4.77 -3.26
CA LEU A 69 -1.18 5.54 -2.03
C LEU A 69 -1.00 4.56 -0.86
N ILE A 70 -0.03 4.80 0.02
CA ILE A 70 0.22 3.91 1.15
C ILE A 70 0.05 4.63 2.48
N CYS A 71 -0.34 3.87 3.50
CA CYS A 71 -0.33 4.35 4.87
C CYS A 71 0.05 3.22 5.83
N ARG A 72 0.54 3.62 6.99
CA ARG A 72 0.82 2.72 8.11
C ARG A 72 0.01 3.20 9.31
N ILE A 73 -0.60 2.25 10.03
CA ILE A 73 -1.30 2.57 11.27
C ILE A 73 -0.62 1.89 12.44
N GLY A 74 -0.64 2.58 13.57
CA GLY A 74 -0.20 2.03 14.84
C GLY A 74 -1.38 1.62 15.70
N THR A 75 -1.15 1.49 16.99
CA THR A 75 -2.17 1.21 17.98
C THR A 75 -3.26 2.28 17.92
N GLY A 76 -4.53 1.86 17.95
CA GLY A 76 -5.65 2.80 17.93
C GLY A 76 -5.92 3.41 16.57
N SER A 77 -5.41 2.82 15.50
CA SER A 77 -5.62 3.28 14.11
C SER A 77 -5.07 4.68 13.82
N ASN A 78 -4.07 5.10 14.57
CA ASN A 78 -3.38 6.36 14.31
C ASN A 78 -2.40 6.20 13.15
N LEU A 79 -2.36 7.20 12.26
CA LEU A 79 -1.40 7.19 11.16
C LEU A 79 0.02 7.33 11.69
N ARG A 80 0.93 6.55 11.13
CA ARG A 80 2.35 6.57 11.44
C ARG A 80 3.15 6.85 10.18
N PRO A 81 4.35 7.43 10.31
CA PRO A 81 5.20 7.62 9.15
C PRO A 81 5.54 6.30 8.47
N ILE A 82 5.55 6.32 7.16
CA ILE A 82 6.02 5.20 6.35
C ILE A 82 6.64 5.73 5.07
N ASP A 83 7.80 5.15 4.71
CA ASP A 83 8.37 5.34 3.40
C ASP A 83 8.32 4.00 2.68
N PRO A 84 8.14 3.98 1.35
CA PRO A 84 8.24 2.74 0.62
C PRO A 84 9.65 2.17 0.80
N CYS A 85 9.77 0.84 0.94
CA CYS A 85 11.08 0.23 1.06
C CYS A 85 11.84 0.41 -0.26
N GLU A 86 13.16 0.30 -0.19
CA GLU A 86 14.01 0.49 -1.37
C GLU A 86 13.61 -0.45 -2.51
N ARG A 87 13.30 -1.71 -2.18
CA ARG A 87 12.85 -2.69 -3.17
C ARG A 87 11.56 -2.27 -3.86
N CYS A 88 10.56 -1.84 -3.09
CA CYS A 88 9.28 -1.40 -3.65
C CYS A 88 9.46 -0.13 -4.47
N SER A 89 10.30 0.79 -4.03
CA SER A 89 10.59 2.02 -4.77
C SER A 89 11.23 1.71 -6.13
N LYS A 90 12.15 0.77 -6.17
CA LYS A 90 12.80 0.37 -7.43
C LYS A 90 11.82 -0.30 -8.38
N ILE A 91 10.95 -1.17 -7.87
CA ILE A 91 9.93 -1.83 -8.69
C ILE A 91 8.97 -0.79 -9.26
N ALA A 92 8.50 0.14 -8.43
CA ALA A 92 7.60 1.18 -8.87
C ALA A 92 8.23 2.05 -9.97
N GLU A 93 9.50 2.41 -9.80
CA GLU A 93 10.22 3.20 -10.79
C GLU A 93 10.28 2.48 -12.13
N LYS A 94 10.62 1.18 -12.12
CA LYS A 94 10.65 0.37 -13.34
C LYS A 94 9.30 0.27 -14.02
N MET A 95 8.22 0.23 -13.24
CA MET A 95 6.86 0.11 -13.76
C MET A 95 6.22 1.45 -14.10
N GLY A 96 6.90 2.57 -13.82
CA GLY A 96 6.33 3.89 -14.03
C GLY A 96 5.22 4.22 -13.06
N ILE A 97 5.25 3.65 -11.87
CA ILE A 97 4.22 3.87 -10.83
C ILE A 97 4.76 4.85 -9.80
N ARG A 98 3.94 5.85 -9.45
CA ARG A 98 4.25 6.78 -8.36
C ARG A 98 3.73 6.23 -7.06
N ILE A 99 4.57 6.22 -6.02
CA ILE A 99 4.14 5.86 -4.66
C ILE A 99 4.08 7.12 -3.82
N GLU A 100 2.94 7.38 -3.19
CA GLU A 100 2.75 8.48 -2.27
C GLU A 100 2.33 7.94 -0.91
N THR A 101 2.73 8.64 0.14
CA THR A 101 2.39 8.26 1.52
C THR A 101 1.36 9.24 2.09
N ILE A 102 0.46 8.74 2.93
CA ILE A 102 -0.48 9.59 3.67
C ILE A 102 0.00 9.68 5.11
N MET A 103 0.14 10.91 5.60
CA MET A 103 0.48 11.22 6.97
C MET A 103 -0.44 12.32 7.48
N GLU A 104 -0.66 12.34 8.79
CA GLU A 104 -1.29 13.47 9.44
C GLU A 104 -0.28 14.55 9.75
#